data_7ec0c12ff84b37e4e31c1732ba1dc97b
#
_entry.id   7ec0c12ff84b37e4e31c1732ba1dc97b
#
_cell.length_a   1.000
_cell.length_b   1.000
_cell.length_c   1.000
_cell.angle_alpha   90.00
_cell.angle_beta   90.00
_cell.angle_gamma   90.00
#
_symmetry.space_group_name_H-M   'P 1'
#
loop_
_entity.id
_entity.type
_entity.pdbx_description
1 polymer ?
#
loop_
_entity_poly.entity_id
_entity_poly.type
_entity_poly.pdbx_seq_one_letter_code
_entity_poly.pdbx_strand_id
1 'polypeptide(L)'
;AVEAGALEFMDQGALGFPVVDVSVTLTDGQFHAVDSNEMSFKLAAREAMKEGLPKCGPVLLEPILKIDVDVPSEFTNKVHGLISGRRGQIQGFDAKEGWTGWDMVSALMPQSEIQDLIIELRSLTQGVATYQAEFDHLQELTGRLAEQVVEQHKTEAAEAS
;
A
#
# COMPACT_ATOMS: atom_id res chain seq x y z
N ALA A 1 3.11 -6.63 28.50
CA ALA A 1 3.09 -7.98 27.90
C ALA A 1 1.98 -8.13 26.88
N VAL A 2 0.72 -7.80 27.23
CA VAL A 2 -0.44 -7.88 26.29
C VAL A 2 -0.24 -7.01 25.08
N GLU A 3 0.14 -5.75 25.25
CA GLU A 3 0.46 -4.84 24.13
C GLU A 3 1.54 -5.40 23.22
N ALA A 4 2.63 -5.92 23.79
CA ALA A 4 3.72 -6.51 23.02
C ALA A 4 3.26 -7.72 22.19
N GLY A 5 2.37 -8.57 22.72
CA GLY A 5 1.80 -9.70 22.01
C GLY A 5 0.87 -9.28 20.87
N ALA A 6 0.06 -8.25 21.09
CA ALA A 6 -0.82 -7.70 20.05
C ALA A 6 0.00 -7.05 18.91
N LEU A 7 1.00 -6.23 19.23
CA LEU A 7 1.88 -5.60 18.24
C LEU A 7 2.65 -6.62 17.41
N GLU A 8 3.20 -7.65 18.05
CA GLU A 8 3.90 -8.73 17.33
C GLU A 8 3.01 -9.47 16.32
N PHE A 9 1.74 -9.67 16.65
CA PHE A 9 0.79 -10.23 15.69
C PHE A 9 0.48 -9.28 14.55
N MET A 10 0.38 -7.99 14.85
CA MET A 10 0.05 -6.96 13.85
C MET A 10 1.15 -6.75 12.80
N ASP A 11 2.39 -7.15 13.06
CA ASP A 11 3.48 -7.06 12.08
C ASP A 11 3.23 -7.88 10.82
N GLN A 12 2.50 -8.99 10.92
CA GLN A 12 2.15 -9.85 9.78
C GLN A 12 0.63 -10.01 9.58
N GLY A 13 -0.16 -9.71 10.60
CA GLY A 13 -1.63 -9.74 10.56
C GLY A 13 -2.25 -11.04 10.06
N ALA A 14 -3.56 -10.99 9.82
CA ALA A 14 -4.33 -12.14 9.32
C ALA A 14 -4.08 -12.44 7.83
N LEU A 15 -3.70 -11.44 7.05
CA LEU A 15 -3.46 -11.55 5.60
C LEU A 15 -1.97 -11.63 5.24
N GLY A 16 -1.07 -11.63 6.24
CA GLY A 16 0.38 -11.65 6.05
C GLY A 16 1.01 -10.28 5.87
N PHE A 17 0.24 -9.20 5.98
CA PHE A 17 0.71 -7.81 5.88
C PHE A 17 0.61 -7.09 7.21
N PRO A 18 1.43 -6.04 7.46
CA PRO A 18 1.29 -5.20 8.64
C PRO A 18 -0.12 -4.63 8.77
N VAL A 19 -0.65 -4.65 9.99
CA VAL A 19 -2.00 -4.17 10.31
C VAL A 19 -1.93 -2.71 10.75
N VAL A 20 -2.81 -1.89 10.20
CA VAL A 20 -2.98 -0.47 10.55
C VAL A 20 -4.44 -0.18 10.89
N ASP A 21 -4.69 0.97 11.51
CA ASP A 21 -6.04 1.46 11.82
C ASP A 21 -6.86 0.50 12.71
N VAL A 22 -6.20 -0.12 13.69
CA VAL A 22 -6.82 -1.02 14.66
C VAL A 22 -6.65 -0.46 16.07
N SER A 23 -7.71 -0.50 16.85
CA SER A 23 -7.69 -0.22 18.28
C SER A 23 -7.94 -1.51 19.07
N VAL A 24 -7.04 -1.80 20.00
CA VAL A 24 -7.14 -2.97 20.87
C VAL A 24 -7.29 -2.48 22.32
N THR A 25 -8.34 -2.92 22.99
CA THR A 25 -8.62 -2.55 24.37
C THR A 25 -8.63 -3.79 25.26
N LEU A 26 -7.72 -3.84 26.24
CA LEU A 26 -7.76 -4.86 27.28
C LEU A 26 -8.84 -4.48 28.31
N THR A 27 -9.90 -5.30 28.39
CA THR A 27 -11.05 -5.04 29.26
C THR A 27 -10.99 -5.79 30.58
N ASP A 28 -10.38 -6.97 30.57
CA ASP A 28 -10.28 -7.84 31.75
C ASP A 28 -9.12 -8.82 31.62
N GLY A 29 -8.69 -9.42 32.74
CA GLY A 29 -7.66 -10.44 32.78
C GLY A 29 -7.62 -11.14 34.13
N GLN A 30 -7.23 -12.41 34.13
CA GLN A 30 -7.03 -13.20 35.33
C GLN A 30 -5.55 -13.50 35.55
N PHE A 31 -5.11 -13.46 36.79
CA PHE A 31 -3.76 -13.77 37.19
C PHE A 31 -3.71 -15.00 38.11
N HIS A 32 -2.85 -15.94 37.78
CA HIS A 32 -2.53 -17.10 38.60
C HIS A 32 -1.06 -17.06 39.03
N ALA A 33 -0.79 -17.11 40.33
CA ALA A 33 0.55 -16.93 40.87
C ALA A 33 1.58 -18.00 40.35
N VAL A 34 1.11 -19.13 39.92
CA VAL A 34 1.97 -20.24 39.42
C VAL A 34 2.14 -20.21 37.92
N ASP A 35 1.06 -19.89 37.17
CA ASP A 35 0.99 -20.05 35.71
C ASP A 35 1.05 -18.72 34.95
N SER A 36 0.89 -17.58 35.62
CA SER A 36 0.89 -16.28 34.99
C SER A 36 2.27 -15.65 35.07
N ASN A 37 2.82 -15.35 33.89
CA ASN A 37 4.06 -14.59 33.71
C ASN A 37 3.94 -13.69 32.49
N GLU A 38 4.94 -12.88 32.23
CA GLU A 38 4.95 -11.95 31.09
C GLU A 38 4.77 -12.67 29.75
N MET A 39 5.41 -13.81 29.58
CA MET A 39 5.33 -14.61 28.34
C MET A 39 3.92 -15.18 28.15
N SER A 40 3.27 -15.68 29.19
CA SER A 40 1.91 -16.25 29.07
C SER A 40 0.89 -15.19 28.68
N PHE A 41 0.99 -13.97 29.20
CA PHE A 41 0.14 -12.84 28.78
C PHE A 41 0.42 -12.38 27.37
N LYS A 42 1.68 -12.37 26.96
CA LYS A 42 2.07 -12.05 25.59
C LYS A 42 1.49 -13.07 24.60
N LEU A 43 1.62 -14.35 24.88
CA LEU A 43 1.05 -15.42 24.05
C LEU A 43 -0.48 -15.39 24.01
N ALA A 44 -1.14 -15.16 25.15
CA ALA A 44 -2.58 -15.02 25.20
C ALA A 44 -3.10 -13.86 24.33
N ALA A 45 -2.43 -12.71 24.37
CA ALA A 45 -2.76 -11.58 23.53
C ALA A 45 -2.58 -11.90 22.03
N ARG A 46 -1.48 -12.54 21.66
CA ARG A 46 -1.21 -12.97 20.30
C ARG A 46 -2.27 -13.94 19.75
N GLU A 47 -2.66 -14.95 20.54
CA GLU A 47 -3.72 -15.88 20.15
C GLU A 47 -5.09 -15.20 20.08
N ALA A 48 -5.39 -14.26 20.99
CA ALA A 48 -6.62 -13.46 20.93
C ALA A 48 -6.70 -12.62 19.64
N MET A 49 -5.59 -12.00 19.23
CA MET A 49 -5.50 -11.25 17.97
C MET A 49 -5.66 -12.16 16.75
N LYS A 50 -5.02 -13.32 16.77
CA LYS A 50 -5.11 -14.33 15.71
C LYS A 50 -6.54 -14.82 15.50
N GLU A 51 -7.29 -14.99 16.57
CA GLU A 51 -8.68 -15.44 16.52
C GLU A 51 -9.66 -14.31 16.22
N GLY A 52 -9.43 -13.13 16.77
CA GLY A 52 -10.33 -11.98 16.70
C GLY A 52 -10.20 -11.17 15.41
N LEU A 53 -8.99 -10.89 14.96
CA LEU A 53 -8.75 -10.00 13.81
C LEU A 53 -9.44 -10.47 12.52
N PRO A 54 -9.44 -11.76 12.14
CA PRO A 54 -10.18 -12.23 10.96
C PRO A 54 -11.69 -11.95 11.03
N LYS A 55 -12.27 -11.91 12.24
CA LYS A 55 -13.69 -11.63 12.46
C LYS A 55 -14.03 -10.14 12.32
N CYS A 56 -13.02 -9.28 12.34
CA CYS A 56 -13.18 -7.83 12.16
C CYS A 56 -13.30 -7.40 10.68
N GLY A 57 -13.23 -8.35 9.74
CA GLY A 57 -13.31 -8.05 8.31
C GLY A 57 -12.07 -7.28 7.79
N PRO A 58 -10.85 -7.81 7.93
CA PRO A 58 -9.65 -7.14 7.46
C PRO A 58 -9.70 -6.92 5.95
N VAL A 59 -9.27 -5.76 5.51
CA VAL A 59 -9.16 -5.38 4.10
C VAL A 59 -7.71 -5.09 3.74
N LEU A 60 -7.34 -5.33 2.49
CA LEU A 60 -6.02 -4.98 1.99
C LEU A 60 -6.01 -3.52 1.57
N LEU A 61 -5.00 -2.77 2.02
CA LEU A 61 -4.76 -1.40 1.61
C LEU A 61 -3.56 -1.33 0.68
N GLU A 62 -3.65 -0.49 -0.35
CA GLU A 62 -2.51 -0.18 -1.21
C GLU A 62 -2.14 1.30 -1.11
N PRO A 63 -0.84 1.64 -1.12
CA PRO A 63 -0.42 3.03 -1.17
C PRO A 63 -0.77 3.67 -2.51
N ILE A 64 -1.39 4.84 -2.46
CA ILE A 64 -1.63 5.69 -3.62
C ILE A 64 -0.64 6.84 -3.57
N LEU A 65 0.07 7.05 -4.66
CA LEU A 65 1.03 8.13 -4.83
C LEU A 65 0.44 9.21 -5.72
N LYS A 66 0.68 10.45 -5.36
CA LYS A 66 0.52 11.58 -6.26
C LYS A 66 1.76 11.67 -7.14
N ILE A 67 1.55 11.67 -8.44
CA ILE A 67 2.62 11.84 -9.43
C ILE A 67 2.40 13.12 -10.23
N ASP A 68 3.49 13.83 -10.46
CA ASP A 68 3.53 15.00 -11.36
C ASP A 68 4.52 14.69 -12.49
N VAL A 69 4.02 14.58 -13.71
CA VAL A 69 4.79 14.22 -14.90
C VAL A 69 5.06 15.45 -15.74
N ASP A 70 6.32 15.78 -15.93
CA ASP A 70 6.75 16.85 -16.83
C ASP A 70 6.99 16.30 -18.23
N VAL A 71 6.29 16.82 -19.22
CA VAL A 71 6.29 16.29 -20.58
C VAL A 71 6.11 17.39 -21.61
N PRO A 72 6.78 17.31 -22.79
CA PRO A 72 6.46 18.20 -23.90
C PRO A 72 4.99 18.08 -24.30
N SER A 73 4.32 19.20 -24.57
CA SER A 73 2.87 19.26 -24.80
C SER A 73 2.38 18.36 -25.94
N GLU A 74 3.24 18.07 -26.92
CA GLU A 74 2.92 17.11 -28.00
C GLU A 74 2.70 15.67 -27.54
N PHE A 75 3.23 15.29 -26.38
CA PHE A 75 3.12 13.93 -25.80
C PHE A 75 2.09 13.81 -24.68
N THR A 76 1.46 14.89 -24.24
CA THR A 76 0.53 14.92 -23.09
C THR A 76 -0.57 13.88 -23.23
N ASN A 77 -1.18 13.73 -24.40
CA ASN A 77 -2.22 12.74 -24.62
C ASN A 77 -1.71 11.29 -24.52
N LYS A 78 -0.47 11.03 -24.93
CA LYS A 78 0.15 9.71 -24.79
C LYS A 78 0.40 9.35 -23.33
N VAL A 79 0.85 10.34 -22.55
CA VAL A 79 1.05 10.20 -21.10
C VAL A 79 -0.26 9.96 -20.40
N HIS A 80 -1.34 10.64 -20.76
CA HIS A 80 -2.69 10.35 -20.24
C HIS A 80 -3.10 8.89 -20.48
N GLY A 81 -2.89 8.39 -21.70
CA GLY A 81 -3.17 6.98 -22.04
C GLY A 81 -2.35 5.99 -21.22
N LEU A 82 -1.07 6.27 -21.02
CA LEU A 82 -0.17 5.44 -20.22
C LEU A 82 -0.62 5.39 -18.75
N ILE A 83 -0.88 6.54 -18.13
CA ILE A 83 -1.30 6.63 -16.73
C ILE A 83 -2.64 5.92 -16.53
N SER A 84 -3.61 6.16 -17.40
CA SER A 84 -4.94 5.52 -17.33
C SER A 84 -4.85 3.99 -17.51
N GLY A 85 -3.98 3.51 -18.38
CA GLY A 85 -3.72 2.08 -18.58
C GLY A 85 -3.07 1.39 -17.37
N ARG A 86 -2.46 2.16 -16.48
CA ARG A 86 -1.82 1.70 -15.22
C ARG A 86 -2.65 2.01 -13.97
N ARG A 87 -3.98 1.99 -14.07
CA ARG A 87 -4.89 2.28 -12.95
C ARG A 87 -4.71 3.67 -12.36
N GLY A 88 -4.03 4.57 -13.08
CA GLY A 88 -3.85 5.96 -12.65
C GLY A 88 -5.10 6.79 -12.89
N GLN A 89 -5.34 7.74 -12.00
CA GLN A 89 -6.44 8.68 -12.07
C GLN A 89 -5.88 10.08 -12.34
N ILE A 90 -6.10 10.59 -13.55
CA ILE A 90 -5.68 11.93 -13.93
C ILE A 90 -6.44 12.96 -13.10
N GLN A 91 -5.72 13.85 -12.44
CA GLN A 91 -6.29 14.96 -11.68
C GLN A 91 -6.41 16.23 -12.54
N GLY A 92 -5.50 16.40 -13.49
CA GLY A 92 -5.46 17.53 -14.39
C GLY A 92 -4.10 17.67 -15.06
N PHE A 93 -3.98 18.67 -15.91
CA PHE A 93 -2.69 19.09 -16.45
C PHE A 93 -2.70 20.62 -16.70
N ASP A 94 -1.54 21.21 -16.56
CA ASP A 94 -1.33 22.63 -16.79
C ASP A 94 -0.02 22.87 -17.55
N ALA A 95 0.08 24.00 -18.24
CA ALA A 95 1.35 24.41 -18.81
C ALA A 95 2.40 24.55 -17.70
N LYS A 96 3.58 23.95 -17.89
CA LYS A 96 4.65 24.02 -16.90
C LYS A 96 5.22 25.44 -16.83
N GLU A 97 5.16 26.03 -15.65
CA GLU A 97 5.66 27.40 -15.43
C GLU A 97 7.15 27.51 -15.76
N GLY A 98 7.50 28.50 -16.57
CA GLY A 98 8.87 28.77 -17.03
C GLY A 98 9.38 27.83 -18.13
N TRP A 99 8.57 26.88 -18.61
CA TRP A 99 8.95 25.89 -19.64
C TRP A 99 7.98 25.98 -20.82
N THR A 100 8.26 26.83 -21.79
CA THR A 100 7.42 26.97 -22.98
C THR A 100 7.31 25.67 -23.76
N GLY A 101 6.06 25.22 -24.05
CA GLY A 101 5.80 23.97 -24.77
C GLY A 101 5.88 22.71 -23.94
N TRP A 102 5.86 22.85 -22.62
CA TRP A 102 5.81 21.73 -21.67
C TRP A 102 4.56 21.79 -20.80
N ASP A 103 4.03 20.65 -20.50
CA ASP A 103 2.92 20.44 -19.58
C ASP A 103 3.38 19.67 -18.33
N MET A 104 2.70 19.90 -17.23
CA MET A 104 2.78 19.11 -16.03
C MET A 104 1.44 18.35 -15.86
N VAL A 105 1.49 17.03 -15.92
CA VAL A 105 0.32 16.16 -15.74
C VAL A 105 0.32 15.63 -14.31
N SER A 106 -0.72 15.95 -13.56
CA SER A 106 -0.91 15.45 -12.18
C SER A 106 -1.89 14.28 -12.15
N ALA A 107 -1.53 13.21 -11.45
CA ALA A 107 -2.36 12.04 -11.30
C ALA A 107 -2.15 11.35 -9.95
N LEU A 108 -3.13 10.55 -9.56
CA LEU A 108 -3.01 9.58 -8.46
C LEU A 108 -2.79 8.20 -9.04
N MET A 109 -1.83 7.45 -8.53
CA MET A 109 -1.45 6.16 -9.07
C MET A 109 -1.06 5.19 -7.96
N PRO A 110 -1.50 3.92 -8.02
CA PRO A 110 -1.04 2.90 -7.07
C PRO A 110 0.48 2.71 -7.15
N GLN A 111 1.12 2.57 -6.00
CA GLN A 111 2.57 2.38 -5.92
C GLN A 111 3.04 1.15 -6.72
N SER A 112 2.26 0.09 -6.77
CA SER A 112 2.55 -1.12 -7.54
C SER A 112 2.66 -0.88 -9.05
N GLU A 113 2.00 0.16 -9.56
CA GLU A 113 1.97 0.52 -10.99
C GLU A 113 3.07 1.49 -11.41
N ILE A 114 3.87 2.01 -10.44
CA ILE A 114 4.97 2.93 -10.73
C ILE A 114 6.23 2.22 -11.20
N GLN A 115 6.34 0.94 -10.88
CA GLN A 115 7.45 0.13 -11.37
C GLN A 115 7.53 0.23 -12.90
N ASP A 116 8.72 0.47 -13.41
CA ASP A 116 8.98 0.64 -14.84
C ASP A 116 8.27 1.83 -15.54
N LEU A 117 7.52 2.66 -14.81
CA LEU A 117 6.83 3.82 -15.37
C LEU A 117 7.80 4.75 -16.11
N ILE A 118 8.97 5.00 -15.54
CA ILE A 118 9.98 5.88 -16.16
C ILE A 118 10.47 5.33 -17.51
N ILE A 119 10.57 4.04 -17.66
CA ILE A 119 11.01 3.39 -18.90
C ILE A 119 9.99 3.64 -20.00
N GLU A 120 8.70 3.40 -19.72
CA GLU A 120 7.64 3.64 -20.68
C GLU A 120 7.44 5.12 -20.98
N LEU A 121 7.51 6.00 -19.97
CA LEU A 121 7.47 7.45 -20.17
C LEU A 121 8.56 7.91 -21.12
N ARG A 122 9.79 7.49 -20.93
CA ARG A 122 10.92 7.82 -21.79
C ARG A 122 10.76 7.25 -23.20
N SER A 123 10.26 6.02 -23.30
CA SER A 123 9.97 5.42 -24.60
C SER A 123 8.94 6.21 -25.40
N LEU A 124 7.88 6.69 -24.77
CA LEU A 124 6.82 7.47 -25.39
C LEU A 124 7.23 8.90 -25.76
N THR A 125 8.19 9.46 -25.04
CA THR A 125 8.57 10.88 -25.10
C THR A 125 9.99 11.11 -25.60
N GLN A 126 10.58 10.15 -26.29
CA GLN A 126 11.94 10.22 -26.82
C GLN A 126 13.01 10.51 -25.74
N GLY A 127 12.79 10.02 -24.52
CA GLY A 127 13.73 10.12 -23.42
C GLY A 127 13.65 11.36 -22.55
N VAL A 128 12.73 12.30 -22.83
CA VAL A 128 12.73 13.62 -22.18
C VAL A 128 11.80 13.77 -21.00
N ALA A 129 10.72 12.99 -20.90
CA ALA A 129 9.79 13.09 -19.77
C ALA A 129 10.41 12.63 -18.45
N THR A 130 10.04 13.31 -17.39
CA THR A 130 10.38 12.98 -16.01
C THR A 130 9.15 13.02 -15.14
N TYR A 131 9.21 12.38 -13.97
CA TYR A 131 8.14 12.48 -12.98
C TYR A 131 8.69 12.58 -11.57
N GLN A 132 7.87 13.12 -10.69
CA GLN A 132 8.03 13.10 -9.25
C GLN A 132 6.86 12.34 -8.65
N ALA A 133 7.09 11.62 -7.56
CA ALA A 133 6.06 10.87 -6.85
C ALA A 133 6.19 11.11 -5.35
N GLU A 134 5.06 11.33 -4.70
CA GLU A 134 4.95 11.45 -3.24
C GLU A 134 3.77 10.65 -2.74
N PHE A 135 3.87 10.13 -1.50
CA PHE A 135 2.76 9.43 -0.87
C PHE A 135 1.57 10.35 -0.67
N ASP A 136 0.37 9.90 -1.07
CA ASP A 136 -0.87 10.65 -0.87
C ASP A 136 -1.72 10.00 0.22
N HIS A 137 -2.17 8.76 0.02
CA HIS A 137 -3.02 8.04 0.98
C HIS A 137 -2.94 6.53 0.78
N LEU A 138 -3.52 5.80 1.75
CA LEU A 138 -3.83 4.38 1.62
C LEU A 138 -5.25 4.20 1.10
N GLN A 139 -5.46 3.31 0.15
CA GLN A 139 -6.75 3.00 -0.43
C GLN A 139 -7.03 1.51 -0.38
N GLU A 140 -8.26 1.13 -0.09
CA GLU A 140 -8.69 -0.27 -0.11
C GLU A 140 -8.53 -0.87 -1.51
N LEU A 141 -7.84 -2.01 -1.56
CA LEU A 141 -7.75 -2.84 -2.75
C LEU A 141 -8.79 -3.96 -2.64
N THR A 142 -9.72 -4.01 -3.57
CA THR A 142 -10.87 -4.94 -3.55
C THR A 142 -10.86 -5.92 -4.70
N GLY A 143 -11.68 -6.95 -4.59
CA GLY A 143 -11.96 -7.91 -5.65
C GLY A 143 -10.76 -8.80 -6.00
N ARG A 144 -10.71 -9.21 -7.26
CA ARG A 144 -9.75 -10.19 -7.76
C ARG A 144 -8.29 -9.75 -7.58
N LEU A 145 -8.00 -8.46 -7.68
CA LEU A 145 -6.65 -7.94 -7.47
C LEU A 145 -6.18 -8.13 -6.03
N ALA A 146 -7.05 -7.90 -5.05
CA ALA A 146 -6.72 -8.14 -3.65
C ALA A 146 -6.44 -9.63 -3.38
N GLU A 147 -7.26 -10.53 -3.94
CA GLU A 147 -7.05 -11.97 -3.83
C GLU A 147 -5.71 -12.41 -4.44
N GLN A 148 -5.37 -11.89 -5.61
CA GLN A 148 -4.10 -12.19 -6.28
C GLN A 148 -2.89 -11.72 -5.46
N VAL A 149 -2.94 -10.51 -4.90
CA VAL A 149 -1.84 -9.98 -4.08
C VAL A 149 -1.64 -10.79 -2.81
N VAL A 150 -2.72 -11.16 -2.12
CA VAL A 150 -2.66 -12.01 -0.92
C VAL A 150 -2.09 -13.39 -1.24
N GLU A 151 -2.52 -14.01 -2.34
CA GLU A 151 -2.04 -15.33 -2.75
C GLU A 151 -0.55 -15.31 -3.14
N GLN A 152 -0.15 -14.30 -3.91
CA GLN A 152 1.25 -14.11 -4.28
C GLN A 152 2.15 -13.93 -3.06
N HIS A 153 1.73 -13.11 -2.11
CA HIS A 153 2.48 -12.89 -0.87
C HIS A 153 2.63 -14.17 -0.03
N LYS A 154 1.59 -14.99 0.04
CA LYS A 154 1.67 -16.29 0.72
C LYS A 154 2.67 -17.23 0.06
N THR A 155 2.70 -17.24 -1.28
CA THR A 155 3.64 -18.07 -2.05
C THR A 155 5.08 -17.62 -1.82
N GLU A 156 5.36 -16.33 -1.89
CA GLU A 156 6.68 -15.75 -1.64
C GLU A 156 7.16 -16.02 -0.20
N ALA A 157 6.27 -15.90 0.79
CA ALA A 157 6.59 -16.21 2.19
C ALA A 157 6.89 -17.69 2.41
N ALA A 158 6.21 -18.59 1.70
CA ALA A 158 6.46 -20.02 1.76
C ALA A 158 7.79 -20.41 1.09
N GLU A 159 8.20 -19.74 0.03
CA GLU A 159 9.49 -19.94 -0.65
C GLU A 159 10.67 -19.37 0.13
N ALA A 160 10.45 -18.36 0.97
CA ALA A 160 11.48 -17.72 1.81
C ALA A 160 11.73 -18.44 3.15
N SER A 161 10.92 -19.44 3.51
CA SER A 161 11.00 -20.20 4.77
C SER A 161 11.74 -21.52 4.58
#